data_cfe18cf3854c4ee87421de5c106e0d60
#
_entry.id   cfe18cf3854c4ee87421de5c106e0d60
#
_cell.length_a   1.000
_cell.length_b   1.000
_cell.length_c   1.000
_cell.angle_alpha   90.00
_cell.angle_beta   90.00
_cell.angle_gamma   90.00
#
_symmetry.space_group_name_H-M   'P 1'
#
loop_
_entity.id
_entity.type
_entity.pdbx_description
1 polymer ?
#
loop_
_entity_poly.entity_id
_entity_poly.type
_entity_poly.pdbx_seq_one_letter_code
_entity_poly.pdbx_strand_id
1 'polypeptide(L)'
;MKTKKLLTTLAIVTVVLIAGCKKDEFVEIVGVCPLVVSTSPVNAATGVPLNQIITATFNEKMNPATITQASFTLQGATPVAGTVSYADSTASFTPSSALTPNTIYTGRVATSVKDLMGNALQSQYVWTFTTGSIIAPKVISTDPEDNATGVVLNKRIAATFNMPMDPLTINTATFTIKQGTTPVAGTVSYTGTTASFNPSGNLLPGTTYKAMITTGAKNVAGIPLANNYL
;
A
#
# COMPACT_ATOMS: atom_id res chain seq x y z
N MET A 1 -76.39 -8.74 -32.30
CA MET A 1 -75.15 -9.54 -32.07
C MET A 1 -74.17 -8.67 -31.30
N LYS A 2 -73.93 -8.92 -30.05
CA LYS A 2 -72.96 -8.18 -29.20
C LYS A 2 -71.81 -9.13 -28.86
N THR A 3 -70.65 -8.90 -29.52
CA THR A 3 -69.40 -9.63 -29.26
C THR A 3 -68.75 -9.11 -27.98
N LYS A 4 -68.70 -9.95 -26.94
CA LYS A 4 -67.98 -9.69 -25.68
C LYS A 4 -66.48 -9.95 -25.97
N LYS A 5 -65.66 -8.90 -25.85
CA LYS A 5 -64.20 -9.05 -25.79
C LYS A 5 -63.79 -9.52 -24.39
N LEU A 6 -63.23 -10.72 -24.35
CA LEU A 6 -62.64 -11.30 -23.14
C LEU A 6 -61.21 -10.74 -22.99
N LEU A 7 -60.99 -9.85 -22.04
CA LEU A 7 -59.64 -9.41 -21.66
C LEU A 7 -59.01 -10.51 -20.76
N THR A 8 -58.09 -11.26 -21.31
CA THR A 8 -57.24 -12.17 -20.52
C THR A 8 -56.11 -11.35 -19.91
N THR A 9 -56.22 -11.07 -18.64
CA THR A 9 -55.14 -10.45 -17.85
C THR A 9 -54.10 -11.53 -17.56
N LEU A 10 -52.95 -11.48 -18.28
CA LEU A 10 -51.81 -12.35 -18.01
C LEU A 10 -51.07 -11.83 -16.76
N ALA A 11 -51.34 -12.45 -15.63
CA ALA A 11 -50.57 -12.20 -14.43
C ALA A 11 -49.20 -12.86 -14.55
N ILE A 12 -48.18 -12.06 -14.79
CA ILE A 12 -46.78 -12.51 -14.72
C ILE A 12 -46.44 -12.72 -13.26
N VAL A 13 -46.46 -13.98 -12.82
CA VAL A 13 -45.93 -14.39 -11.53
C VAL A 13 -44.42 -14.42 -11.69
N THR A 14 -43.74 -13.38 -11.17
CA THR A 14 -42.31 -13.38 -11.05
C THR A 14 -41.93 -14.33 -9.93
N VAL A 15 -41.53 -15.55 -10.28
CA VAL A 15 -40.95 -16.49 -9.33
C VAL A 15 -39.54 -16.00 -9.03
N VAL A 16 -39.39 -15.35 -7.88
CA VAL A 16 -38.07 -15.06 -7.29
C VAL A 16 -37.54 -16.40 -6.81
N LEU A 17 -36.64 -17.00 -7.58
CA LEU A 17 -35.85 -18.15 -7.15
C LEU A 17 -34.92 -17.69 -6.02
N ILE A 18 -35.37 -17.84 -4.79
CA ILE A 18 -34.49 -17.69 -3.61
C ILE A 18 -33.61 -18.96 -3.58
N ALA A 19 -32.40 -18.86 -4.14
CA ALA A 19 -31.42 -19.91 -4.00
C ALA A 19 -30.99 -19.96 -2.53
N GLY A 20 -31.42 -20.97 -1.80
CA GLY A 20 -30.99 -21.22 -0.42
C GLY A 20 -29.51 -21.57 -0.34
N CYS A 21 -28.84 -21.16 0.72
CA CYS A 21 -27.46 -21.56 0.99
C CYS A 21 -27.40 -23.03 1.43
N LYS A 22 -26.40 -23.77 0.94
CA LYS A 22 -26.16 -25.15 1.38
C LYS A 22 -25.33 -25.17 2.66
N LYS A 23 -25.81 -25.91 3.66
CA LYS A 23 -25.06 -26.26 4.86
C LYS A 23 -24.30 -27.56 4.61
N ASP A 24 -23.17 -27.78 5.29
CA ASP A 24 -22.33 -28.98 5.12
C ASP A 24 -23.05 -30.33 5.37
N GLU A 25 -24.25 -30.33 5.96
CA GLU A 25 -25.04 -31.51 6.26
C GLU A 25 -26.30 -31.67 5.37
N PHE A 26 -26.29 -31.18 4.14
CA PHE A 26 -27.40 -31.29 3.17
C PHE A 26 -28.77 -30.77 3.67
N VAL A 27 -28.80 -29.90 4.67
CA VAL A 27 -30.04 -29.22 5.08
C VAL A 27 -30.12 -27.91 4.27
N GLU A 28 -31.11 -27.83 3.41
CA GLU A 28 -31.39 -26.59 2.67
C GLU A 28 -31.91 -25.52 3.65
N ILE A 29 -31.08 -24.53 3.95
CA ILE A 29 -31.49 -23.41 4.80
C ILE A 29 -31.86 -22.24 3.89
N VAL A 30 -33.11 -21.83 3.98
CA VAL A 30 -33.59 -20.60 3.34
C VAL A 30 -33.04 -19.43 4.12
N GLY A 31 -31.99 -18.81 3.63
CA GLY A 31 -31.31 -17.66 4.24
C GLY A 31 -30.57 -16.81 3.19
N VAL A 32 -30.10 -15.67 3.60
CA VAL A 32 -29.21 -14.85 2.77
C VAL A 32 -27.84 -15.52 2.78
N CYS A 33 -27.34 -15.87 1.59
CA CYS A 33 -25.98 -16.44 1.48
C CYS A 33 -24.93 -15.37 1.69
N PRO A 34 -23.83 -15.66 2.38
CA PRO A 34 -22.73 -14.72 2.49
C PRO A 34 -22.11 -14.43 1.11
N LEU A 35 -21.86 -13.16 0.86
CA LEU A 35 -21.25 -12.66 -0.36
C LEU A 35 -20.16 -11.65 -0.02
N VAL A 36 -19.09 -11.61 -0.79
CA VAL A 36 -18.14 -10.49 -0.76
C VAL A 36 -18.73 -9.34 -1.57
N VAL A 37 -18.98 -8.21 -0.93
CA VAL A 37 -19.60 -7.02 -1.55
C VAL A 37 -18.58 -5.98 -1.98
N SER A 38 -17.40 -5.96 -1.36
CA SER A 38 -16.31 -5.06 -1.77
C SER A 38 -14.95 -5.60 -1.35
N THR A 39 -13.91 -5.14 -2.04
CA THR A 39 -12.52 -5.42 -1.71
C THR A 39 -11.68 -4.14 -1.77
N SER A 40 -10.63 -4.09 -0.97
CA SER A 40 -9.56 -3.11 -1.11
C SER A 40 -8.22 -3.85 -1.15
N PRO A 41 -7.44 -3.72 -2.23
CA PRO A 41 -7.76 -2.97 -3.47
C PRO A 41 -9.00 -3.53 -4.19
N VAL A 42 -9.67 -2.70 -4.99
CA VAL A 42 -10.76 -3.16 -5.87
C VAL A 42 -10.19 -4.05 -6.99
N ASN A 43 -11.04 -4.87 -7.59
CA ASN A 43 -10.60 -5.72 -8.70
C ASN A 43 -9.99 -4.88 -9.84
N ALA A 44 -8.89 -5.37 -10.42
CA ALA A 44 -8.08 -4.73 -11.46
C ALA A 44 -7.46 -3.37 -11.08
N ALA A 45 -7.40 -3.00 -9.80
CA ALA A 45 -6.70 -1.80 -9.35
C ALA A 45 -5.23 -1.83 -9.77
N THR A 46 -4.68 -0.66 -10.13
CA THR A 46 -3.27 -0.48 -10.48
C THR A 46 -2.62 0.56 -9.59
N GLY A 47 -1.28 0.57 -9.52
CA GLY A 47 -0.56 1.53 -8.69
C GLY A 47 -0.76 1.33 -7.19
N VAL A 48 -1.16 0.13 -6.76
CA VAL A 48 -1.45 -0.18 -5.36
C VAL A 48 -0.17 -0.04 -4.51
N PRO A 49 -0.23 0.63 -3.34
CA PRO A 49 0.90 0.76 -2.44
C PRO A 49 1.49 -0.60 -2.02
N LEU A 50 2.81 -0.66 -1.86
CA LEU A 50 3.50 -1.92 -1.51
C LEU A 50 3.22 -2.40 -0.09
N ASN A 51 2.75 -1.53 0.79
CA ASN A 51 2.36 -1.82 2.17
C ASN A 51 0.84 -1.91 2.36
N GLN A 52 0.09 -2.14 1.27
CA GLN A 52 -1.37 -2.22 1.30
C GLN A 52 -1.87 -3.38 2.15
N ILE A 53 -2.80 -3.11 3.05
CA ILE A 53 -3.63 -4.13 3.70
C ILE A 53 -4.73 -4.52 2.72
N ILE A 54 -4.91 -5.82 2.51
CA ILE A 54 -5.88 -6.36 1.57
C ILE A 54 -7.16 -6.71 2.33
N THR A 55 -8.32 -6.17 1.92
CA THR A 55 -9.57 -6.42 2.64
C THR A 55 -10.65 -7.00 1.74
N ALA A 56 -11.54 -7.78 2.35
CA ALA A 56 -12.78 -8.26 1.76
C ALA A 56 -13.93 -8.02 2.75
N THR A 57 -14.93 -7.26 2.33
CA THR A 57 -16.11 -6.95 3.13
C THR A 57 -17.28 -7.81 2.67
N PHE A 58 -17.98 -8.42 3.62
CA PHE A 58 -19.13 -9.28 3.38
C PHE A 58 -20.45 -8.51 3.59
N ASN A 59 -21.53 -9.02 2.98
CA ASN A 59 -22.89 -8.48 3.13
C ASN A 59 -23.46 -8.70 4.53
N GLU A 60 -22.83 -9.56 5.34
CA GLU A 60 -23.28 -9.95 6.68
C GLU A 60 -22.12 -10.31 7.59
N LYS A 61 -22.43 -10.58 8.87
CA LYS A 61 -21.39 -11.01 9.84
C LYS A 61 -21.02 -12.46 9.62
N MET A 62 -19.74 -12.71 9.48
CA MET A 62 -19.15 -14.02 9.29
C MET A 62 -18.72 -14.64 10.63
N ASN A 63 -18.58 -15.96 10.65
CA ASN A 63 -17.97 -16.68 11.76
C ASN A 63 -16.44 -16.46 11.74
N PRO A 64 -15.85 -15.74 12.72
CA PRO A 64 -14.44 -15.41 12.73
C PRO A 64 -13.51 -16.64 12.68
N ALA A 65 -13.95 -17.76 13.25
CA ALA A 65 -13.15 -18.99 13.26
C ALA A 65 -12.93 -19.59 11.86
N THR A 66 -13.74 -19.22 10.88
CA THR A 66 -13.63 -19.70 9.49
C THR A 66 -12.79 -18.77 8.62
N ILE A 67 -12.43 -17.57 9.12
CA ILE A 67 -11.63 -16.57 8.41
C ILE A 67 -10.18 -16.70 8.88
N THR A 68 -9.40 -17.44 8.12
CA THR A 68 -8.03 -17.85 8.45
C THR A 68 -7.10 -17.63 7.27
N GLN A 69 -5.80 -17.84 7.45
CA GLN A 69 -4.81 -17.81 6.37
C GLN A 69 -5.05 -18.88 5.28
N ALA A 70 -5.79 -19.95 5.59
CA ALA A 70 -6.18 -20.95 4.60
C ALA A 70 -7.40 -20.53 3.76
N SER A 71 -8.31 -19.73 4.34
CA SER A 71 -9.54 -19.29 3.70
C SER A 71 -9.44 -17.90 3.05
N PHE A 72 -8.52 -17.04 3.50
CA PHE A 72 -8.21 -15.76 2.87
C PHE A 72 -6.72 -15.72 2.51
N THR A 73 -6.41 -15.80 1.23
CA THR A 73 -5.05 -15.91 0.71
C THR A 73 -4.72 -14.78 -0.25
N LEU A 74 -3.43 -14.44 -0.33
CA LEU A 74 -2.86 -13.54 -1.32
C LEU A 74 -1.75 -14.27 -2.07
N GLN A 75 -1.80 -14.23 -3.39
CA GLN A 75 -0.86 -14.88 -4.29
C GLN A 75 -0.22 -13.86 -5.23
N GLY A 76 1.10 -13.82 -5.26
CA GLY A 76 1.91 -13.19 -6.30
C GLY A 76 2.57 -14.26 -7.18
N ALA A 77 3.86 -14.10 -7.52
CA ALA A 77 4.65 -15.19 -8.14
C ALA A 77 4.75 -16.40 -7.21
N THR A 78 4.73 -16.16 -5.89
CA THR A 78 4.67 -17.16 -4.81
C THR A 78 3.56 -16.76 -3.83
N PRO A 79 3.07 -17.69 -2.97
CA PRO A 79 2.16 -17.32 -1.89
C PRO A 79 2.75 -16.23 -1.01
N VAL A 80 1.96 -15.22 -0.67
CA VAL A 80 2.38 -14.13 0.22
C VAL A 80 2.14 -14.55 1.67
N ALA A 81 3.17 -14.46 2.49
CA ALA A 81 3.04 -14.64 3.94
C ALA A 81 2.37 -13.40 4.56
N GLY A 82 1.47 -13.61 5.53
CA GLY A 82 0.76 -12.53 6.17
C GLY A 82 -0.06 -12.98 7.37
N THR A 83 -0.78 -12.08 7.97
CA THR A 83 -1.74 -12.35 9.05
C THR A 83 -3.14 -12.00 8.60
N VAL A 84 -4.12 -12.79 9.03
CA VAL A 84 -5.53 -12.54 8.76
C VAL A 84 -6.21 -12.11 10.05
N SER A 85 -7.01 -11.06 9.98
CA SER A 85 -7.89 -10.60 11.04
C SER A 85 -9.30 -10.38 10.51
N TYR A 86 -10.28 -10.36 11.42
CA TYR A 86 -11.67 -10.10 11.06
C TYR A 86 -12.31 -9.18 12.11
N ALA A 87 -12.99 -8.15 11.64
CA ALA A 87 -13.75 -7.23 12.48
C ALA A 87 -15.01 -6.79 11.73
N ASP A 88 -16.12 -6.68 12.46
CA ASP A 88 -17.45 -6.32 11.95
C ASP A 88 -17.93 -7.27 10.84
N SER A 89 -17.79 -6.88 9.59
CA SER A 89 -18.06 -7.70 8.39
C SER A 89 -16.88 -7.72 7.42
N THR A 90 -15.68 -7.34 7.87
CA THR A 90 -14.48 -7.19 7.01
C THR A 90 -13.36 -8.11 7.46
N ALA A 91 -12.90 -8.96 6.55
CA ALA A 91 -11.67 -9.71 6.68
C ALA A 91 -10.50 -8.86 6.14
N SER A 92 -9.38 -8.87 6.85
CA SER A 92 -8.16 -8.14 6.50
C SER A 92 -6.97 -9.09 6.44
N PHE A 93 -6.23 -9.06 5.35
CA PHE A 93 -4.94 -9.74 5.18
C PHE A 93 -3.82 -8.69 5.21
N THR A 94 -2.94 -8.79 6.19
CA THR A 94 -1.76 -7.92 6.33
C THR A 94 -0.52 -8.69 5.89
N PRO A 95 0.11 -8.33 4.75
CA PRO A 95 1.37 -8.95 4.33
C PRO A 95 2.47 -8.79 5.39
N SER A 96 3.28 -9.83 5.60
CA SER A 96 4.40 -9.79 6.57
C SER A 96 5.57 -8.93 6.10
N SER A 97 5.63 -8.59 4.82
CA SER A 97 6.63 -7.70 4.20
C SER A 97 5.98 -6.91 3.08
N ALA A 98 6.64 -5.84 2.63
CA ALA A 98 6.18 -5.07 1.48
C ALA A 98 6.02 -5.98 0.25
N LEU A 99 4.94 -5.72 -0.51
CA LEU A 99 4.67 -6.40 -1.78
C LEU A 99 5.73 -6.01 -2.82
N THR A 100 5.98 -6.91 -3.76
CA THR A 100 6.90 -6.63 -4.89
C THR A 100 6.29 -5.56 -5.81
N PRO A 101 7.05 -4.56 -6.26
CA PRO A 101 6.56 -3.53 -7.16
C PRO A 101 6.22 -4.09 -8.55
N ASN A 102 5.34 -3.40 -9.29
CA ASN A 102 4.90 -3.74 -10.65
C ASN A 102 4.45 -5.21 -10.80
N THR A 103 3.87 -5.77 -9.74
CA THR A 103 3.51 -7.19 -9.68
C THR A 103 2.00 -7.34 -9.56
N ILE A 104 1.45 -8.28 -10.34
CA ILE A 104 0.04 -8.66 -10.23
C ILE A 104 -0.11 -9.61 -9.05
N TYR A 105 -1.05 -9.29 -8.18
CA TYR A 105 -1.46 -10.11 -7.04
C TYR A 105 -2.89 -10.58 -7.22
N THR A 106 -3.17 -11.77 -6.75
CA THR A 106 -4.51 -12.38 -6.72
C THR A 106 -4.93 -12.58 -5.27
N GLY A 107 -5.97 -11.90 -4.84
CA GLY A 107 -6.67 -12.15 -3.59
C GLY A 107 -7.73 -13.24 -3.78
N ARG A 108 -7.92 -14.09 -2.78
CA ARG A 108 -8.90 -15.17 -2.81
C ARG A 108 -9.54 -15.36 -1.44
N VAL A 109 -10.87 -15.40 -1.42
CA VAL A 109 -11.67 -15.87 -0.28
C VAL A 109 -12.29 -17.21 -0.68
N ALA A 110 -12.02 -18.25 0.11
CA ALA A 110 -12.46 -19.61 -0.18
C ALA A 110 -13.92 -19.86 0.27
N THR A 111 -14.54 -20.89 -0.27
CA THR A 111 -15.89 -21.34 0.12
C THR A 111 -15.97 -21.92 1.55
N SER A 112 -14.82 -22.16 2.20
CA SER A 112 -14.79 -22.58 3.60
C SER A 112 -15.17 -21.49 4.60
N VAL A 113 -15.27 -20.22 4.16
CA VAL A 113 -15.73 -19.10 4.96
C VAL A 113 -17.25 -19.23 5.15
N LYS A 114 -17.71 -19.11 6.41
CA LYS A 114 -19.12 -19.29 6.79
C LYS A 114 -19.64 -18.09 7.57
N ASP A 115 -20.95 -17.84 7.49
CA ASP A 115 -21.64 -16.91 8.37
C ASP A 115 -21.79 -17.46 9.80
N LEU A 116 -22.45 -16.73 10.67
CA LEU A 116 -22.74 -17.15 12.06
C LEU A 116 -23.76 -18.30 12.15
N MET A 117 -24.52 -18.54 11.08
CA MET A 117 -25.50 -19.63 10.99
C MET A 117 -24.92 -20.91 10.38
N GLY A 118 -23.67 -20.84 9.88
CA GLY A 118 -22.95 -21.95 9.26
C GLY A 118 -23.14 -22.05 7.75
N ASN A 119 -23.78 -21.07 7.09
CA ASN A 119 -23.88 -21.02 5.64
C ASN A 119 -22.54 -20.63 5.02
N ALA A 120 -22.10 -21.39 4.02
CA ALA A 120 -20.83 -21.17 3.36
C ALA A 120 -20.96 -20.17 2.21
N LEU A 121 -19.86 -19.50 1.87
CA LEU A 121 -19.74 -18.75 0.62
C LEU A 121 -20.01 -19.67 -0.56
N GLN A 122 -20.94 -19.32 -1.45
CA GLN A 122 -21.42 -20.18 -2.54
C GLN A 122 -20.32 -20.54 -3.57
N SER A 123 -19.45 -19.59 -3.85
CA SER A 123 -18.30 -19.76 -4.73
C SER A 123 -17.12 -18.97 -4.17
N GLN A 124 -15.91 -19.44 -4.46
CA GLN A 124 -14.73 -18.65 -4.08
C GLN A 124 -14.78 -17.27 -4.74
N TYR A 125 -14.40 -16.25 -3.98
CA TYR A 125 -14.25 -14.91 -4.52
C TYR A 125 -12.78 -14.64 -4.85
N VAL A 126 -12.52 -14.27 -6.10
CA VAL A 126 -11.17 -14.04 -6.62
C VAL A 126 -11.13 -12.68 -7.30
N TRP A 127 -10.11 -11.88 -6.98
CA TRP A 127 -9.84 -10.61 -7.63
C TRP A 127 -8.35 -10.38 -7.79
N THR A 128 -7.98 -9.49 -8.68
CA THR A 128 -6.59 -9.15 -8.96
C THR A 128 -6.34 -7.67 -8.76
N PHE A 129 -5.10 -7.31 -8.47
CA PHE A 129 -4.62 -5.94 -8.49
C PHE A 129 -3.13 -5.91 -8.85
N THR A 130 -2.64 -4.76 -9.31
CA THR A 130 -1.22 -4.56 -9.64
C THR A 130 -0.64 -3.52 -8.72
N THR A 131 0.48 -3.84 -8.08
CA THR A 131 1.23 -2.89 -7.27
C THR A 131 1.88 -1.80 -8.11
N GLY A 132 2.11 -0.63 -7.49
CA GLY A 132 2.81 0.48 -8.11
C GLY A 132 4.30 0.21 -8.31
N SER A 133 4.93 1.09 -9.08
CA SER A 133 6.38 1.11 -9.23
C SER A 133 7.05 1.72 -8.00
N ILE A 134 8.29 1.32 -7.74
CA ILE A 134 9.17 2.05 -6.83
C ILE A 134 9.59 3.34 -7.52
N ILE A 135 9.22 4.48 -6.94
CA ILE A 135 9.78 5.78 -7.31
C ILE A 135 10.84 6.09 -6.24
N ALA A 136 12.11 5.95 -6.61
CA ALA A 136 13.22 6.32 -5.75
C ALA A 136 13.27 7.85 -5.58
N PRO A 137 13.53 8.36 -4.36
CA PRO A 137 13.74 9.78 -4.15
C PRO A 137 14.98 10.25 -4.92
N LYS A 138 14.96 11.53 -5.31
CA LYS A 138 16.06 12.21 -6.00
C LYS A 138 16.28 13.58 -5.36
N VAL A 139 17.54 14.02 -5.29
CA VAL A 139 17.86 15.43 -5.05
C VAL A 139 17.59 16.19 -6.35
N ILE A 140 16.80 17.25 -6.28
CA ILE A 140 16.40 18.07 -7.43
C ILE A 140 17.07 19.44 -7.45
N SER A 141 17.58 19.91 -6.31
CA SER A 141 18.36 21.15 -6.21
C SER A 141 19.21 21.15 -4.95
N THR A 142 20.29 21.92 -4.98
CA THR A 142 21.16 22.17 -3.83
C THR A 142 21.42 23.67 -3.68
N ASP A 143 21.73 24.08 -2.47
CA ASP A 143 22.21 25.42 -2.14
C ASP A 143 23.39 25.29 -1.14
N PRO A 144 24.64 25.60 -1.55
CA PRO A 144 25.06 26.10 -2.87
C PRO A 144 24.79 25.13 -4.00
N GLU A 145 24.67 25.64 -5.24
CA GLU A 145 24.63 24.82 -6.44
C GLU A 145 25.97 24.09 -6.63
N ASP A 146 25.97 23.04 -7.43
CA ASP A 146 27.20 22.33 -7.75
C ASP A 146 28.23 23.24 -8.42
N ASN A 147 29.49 23.14 -8.01
CA ASN A 147 30.59 23.97 -8.43
C ASN A 147 30.46 25.48 -8.14
N ALA A 148 29.59 25.89 -7.22
CA ALA A 148 29.42 27.28 -6.80
C ALA A 148 30.76 27.84 -6.24
N THR A 149 31.09 29.07 -6.61
CA THR A 149 32.28 29.83 -6.13
C THR A 149 31.83 31.03 -5.32
N GLY A 150 32.72 31.59 -4.51
CA GLY A 150 32.41 32.77 -3.68
C GLY A 150 31.41 32.52 -2.60
N VAL A 151 31.24 31.27 -2.18
CA VAL A 151 30.31 30.88 -1.14
C VAL A 151 30.72 31.49 0.19
N VAL A 152 29.75 32.11 0.91
CA VAL A 152 30.02 32.73 2.22
C VAL A 152 30.42 31.66 3.25
N LEU A 153 31.37 32.00 4.12
CA LEU A 153 32.00 31.02 5.01
C LEU A 153 31.08 30.40 6.05
N ASN A 154 29.99 31.07 6.40
CA ASN A 154 28.94 30.58 7.32
C ASN A 154 27.75 29.95 6.59
N LYS A 155 27.95 29.50 5.33
CA LYS A 155 26.86 28.95 4.51
C LYS A 155 26.30 27.66 5.12
N ARG A 156 24.97 27.62 5.25
CA ARG A 156 24.22 26.38 5.44
C ARG A 156 24.05 25.69 4.10
N ILE A 157 24.38 24.43 4.03
CA ILE A 157 24.26 23.62 2.81
C ILE A 157 22.90 22.92 2.81
N ALA A 158 22.15 23.06 1.73
CA ALA A 158 20.81 22.49 1.62
C ALA A 158 20.68 21.59 0.39
N ALA A 159 19.83 20.59 0.49
CA ALA A 159 19.45 19.72 -0.63
C ALA A 159 17.93 19.49 -0.57
N THR A 160 17.26 19.74 -1.71
CA THR A 160 15.82 19.56 -1.84
C THR A 160 15.53 18.28 -2.62
N PHE A 161 14.62 17.45 -2.10
CA PHE A 161 14.19 16.22 -2.72
C PHE A 161 12.89 16.42 -3.52
N ASN A 162 12.66 15.54 -4.50
CA ASN A 162 11.45 15.53 -5.31
C ASN A 162 10.21 14.99 -4.55
N MET A 163 10.39 14.48 -3.34
CA MET A 163 9.32 13.90 -2.50
C MET A 163 9.68 13.97 -1.02
N PRO A 164 8.71 13.79 -0.10
CA PRO A 164 8.98 13.71 1.34
C PRO A 164 9.88 12.53 1.69
N MET A 165 10.90 12.81 2.50
CA MET A 165 11.83 11.82 3.05
C MET A 165 11.42 11.45 4.48
N ASP A 166 11.87 10.29 4.95
CA ASP A 166 11.78 9.90 6.35
C ASP A 166 12.79 10.72 7.17
N PRO A 167 12.33 11.61 8.08
CA PRO A 167 13.20 12.49 8.86
C PRO A 167 14.26 11.73 9.68
N LEU A 168 13.96 10.50 10.11
CA LEU A 168 14.87 9.68 10.91
C LEU A 168 16.10 9.23 10.09
N THR A 169 15.95 9.15 8.79
CA THR A 169 17.04 8.76 7.87
C THR A 169 17.87 9.94 7.38
N ILE A 170 17.44 11.18 7.64
CA ILE A 170 18.16 12.40 7.26
C ILE A 170 18.95 12.91 8.47
N ASN A 171 20.21 12.54 8.54
CA ASN A 171 21.07 12.82 9.68
C ASN A 171 22.54 12.94 9.25
N THR A 172 23.47 13.16 10.20
CA THR A 172 24.90 13.33 9.94
C THR A 172 25.62 12.10 9.39
N ALA A 173 25.01 10.90 9.43
CA ALA A 173 25.55 9.72 8.78
C ALA A 173 25.14 9.63 7.30
N THR A 174 24.03 10.27 6.92
CA THR A 174 23.48 10.22 5.55
C THR A 174 23.67 11.51 4.76
N PHE A 175 23.84 12.66 5.42
CA PHE A 175 24.19 13.93 4.81
C PHE A 175 25.49 14.43 5.42
N THR A 176 26.58 14.39 4.65
CA THR A 176 27.95 14.71 5.10
C THR A 176 28.56 15.79 4.24
N ILE A 177 29.44 16.60 4.83
CA ILE A 177 30.31 17.55 4.14
C ILE A 177 31.77 17.17 4.45
N LYS A 178 32.66 17.24 3.43
CA LYS A 178 34.09 16.96 3.60
C LYS A 178 34.94 18.02 2.93
N GLN A 179 36.07 18.32 3.54
CA GLN A 179 37.21 19.01 2.97
C GLN A 179 38.27 17.96 2.62
N GLY A 180 38.44 17.66 1.32
CA GLY A 180 39.23 16.50 0.93
C GLY A 180 38.67 15.21 1.55
N THR A 181 39.42 14.58 2.46
CA THR A 181 39.00 13.40 3.22
C THR A 181 38.46 13.72 4.64
N THR A 182 38.67 14.95 5.13
CA THR A 182 38.33 15.37 6.49
C THR A 182 36.86 15.75 6.59
N PRO A 183 36.08 15.11 7.48
CA PRO A 183 34.69 15.49 7.72
C PRO A 183 34.58 16.89 8.33
N VAL A 184 33.61 17.66 7.91
CA VAL A 184 33.18 18.91 8.55
C VAL A 184 32.18 18.57 9.65
N ALA A 185 32.43 19.04 10.86
CA ALA A 185 31.47 18.90 11.96
C ALA A 185 30.24 19.80 11.72
N GLY A 186 29.06 19.30 12.05
CA GLY A 186 27.83 20.05 11.86
C GLY A 186 26.59 19.30 12.34
N THR A 187 25.44 19.92 12.16
CA THR A 187 24.12 19.34 12.46
C THR A 187 23.29 19.24 11.18
N VAL A 188 22.45 18.22 11.11
CA VAL A 188 21.50 18.05 10.01
C VAL A 188 20.08 18.26 10.50
N SER A 189 19.30 19.00 9.75
CA SER A 189 17.86 19.18 9.97
C SER A 189 17.10 18.88 8.68
N TYR A 190 15.82 18.49 8.81
CA TYR A 190 14.95 18.22 7.67
C TYR A 190 13.61 18.90 7.88
N THR A 191 13.13 19.64 6.88
CA THR A 191 11.83 20.33 6.91
C THR A 191 11.20 20.32 5.51
N GLY A 192 9.93 19.94 5.42
CA GLY A 192 9.24 19.79 4.14
C GLY A 192 9.90 18.72 3.27
N THR A 193 10.56 19.14 2.20
CA THR A 193 11.35 18.26 1.32
C THR A 193 12.84 18.62 1.31
N THR A 194 13.29 19.49 2.24
CA THR A 194 14.67 20.02 2.24
C THR A 194 15.46 19.53 3.45
N ALA A 195 16.58 18.86 3.19
CA ALA A 195 17.61 18.58 4.19
C ALA A 195 18.61 19.75 4.23
N SER A 196 19.08 20.10 5.43
CA SER A 196 20.02 21.18 5.64
C SER A 196 21.14 20.71 6.57
N PHE A 197 22.38 20.88 6.13
CA PHE A 197 23.58 20.70 6.95
C PHE A 197 24.07 22.07 7.42
N ASN A 198 24.19 22.24 8.72
CA ASN A 198 24.69 23.47 9.33
C ASN A 198 26.07 23.19 9.92
N PRO A 199 27.18 23.69 9.33
CA PRO A 199 28.51 23.53 9.89
C PRO A 199 28.60 24.12 11.30
N SER A 200 29.35 23.48 12.19
CA SER A 200 29.55 23.95 13.56
C SER A 200 30.48 25.18 13.66
N GLY A 201 31.17 25.52 12.60
CA GLY A 201 32.04 26.68 12.46
C GLY A 201 32.09 27.18 11.04
N ASN A 202 32.73 28.31 10.81
CA ASN A 202 32.92 28.84 9.46
C ASN A 202 33.74 27.90 8.60
N LEU A 203 33.38 27.78 7.34
CA LEU A 203 34.17 27.13 6.30
C LEU A 203 35.45 27.93 6.05
N LEU A 204 36.52 27.29 5.58
CA LEU A 204 37.78 27.94 5.28
C LEU A 204 37.73 28.64 3.92
N PRO A 205 38.34 29.83 3.80
CA PRO A 205 38.39 30.54 2.54
C PRO A 205 39.28 29.79 1.52
N GLY A 206 38.99 29.94 0.23
CA GLY A 206 39.74 29.34 -0.87
C GLY A 206 39.74 27.81 -0.86
N THR A 207 38.75 27.17 -0.23
CA THR A 207 38.73 25.74 0.02
C THR A 207 37.55 25.10 -0.70
N THR A 208 37.80 23.96 -1.36
CA THR A 208 36.74 23.15 -1.97
C THR A 208 36.15 22.14 -0.96
N TYR A 209 34.82 22.12 -0.87
CA TYR A 209 34.08 21.18 -0.05
C TYR A 209 33.26 20.25 -0.94
N LYS A 210 33.10 19.01 -0.50
CA LYS A 210 32.20 18.03 -1.14
C LYS A 210 31.05 17.69 -0.19
N ALA A 211 29.83 17.89 -0.66
CA ALA A 211 28.63 17.43 0.01
C ALA A 211 28.23 16.06 -0.53
N MET A 212 27.76 15.17 0.33
CA MET A 212 27.28 13.87 -0.07
C MET A 212 26.02 13.48 0.71
N ILE A 213 25.01 13.01 -0.02
CA ILE A 213 23.86 12.33 0.57
C ILE A 213 23.90 10.87 0.12
N THR A 214 23.93 9.97 1.10
CA THR A 214 24.08 8.53 0.81
C THR A 214 22.74 7.86 0.55
N THR A 215 22.77 6.64 0.01
CA THR A 215 21.59 5.76 -0.13
C THR A 215 20.96 5.34 1.21
N GLY A 216 21.58 5.69 2.34
CA GLY A 216 20.94 5.58 3.67
C GLY A 216 19.76 6.51 3.85
N ALA A 217 19.69 7.63 3.10
CA ALA A 217 18.54 8.52 3.06
C ALA A 217 17.36 7.85 2.32
N LYS A 218 16.21 7.72 2.99
CA LYS A 218 15.01 7.01 2.49
C LYS A 218 13.80 7.94 2.48
N ASN A 219 12.85 7.67 1.60
CA ASN A 219 11.57 8.33 1.64
C ASN A 219 10.66 7.73 2.74
N VAL A 220 9.49 8.33 2.97
CA VAL A 220 8.50 7.87 3.98
C VAL A 220 7.99 6.44 3.75
N ALA A 221 8.15 5.88 2.55
CA ALA A 221 7.84 4.49 2.24
C ALA A 221 9.06 3.54 2.45
N GLY A 222 10.17 4.05 2.99
CA GLY A 222 11.39 3.27 3.23
C GLY A 222 12.28 3.04 2.00
N ILE A 223 11.97 3.69 0.87
CA ILE A 223 12.71 3.53 -0.39
C ILE A 223 13.93 4.47 -0.37
N PRO A 224 15.16 3.94 -0.57
CA PRO A 224 16.38 4.74 -0.54
C PRO A 224 16.56 5.57 -1.83
N LEU A 225 17.48 6.56 -1.78
CA LEU A 225 18.05 7.10 -3.01
C LEU A 225 18.62 5.96 -3.86
N ALA A 226 18.48 6.05 -5.19
CA ALA A 226 19.01 5.05 -6.11
C ALA A 226 20.55 4.96 -6.06
N ASN A 227 21.21 6.11 -5.88
CA ASN A 227 22.66 6.25 -5.76
C ASN A 227 23.00 7.35 -4.75
N ASN A 228 24.27 7.35 -4.26
CA ASN A 228 24.76 8.49 -3.51
C ASN A 228 24.73 9.73 -4.40
N TYR A 229 24.31 10.84 -3.85
CA TYR A 229 24.35 12.15 -4.48
C TYR A 229 25.60 12.90 -3.99
N LEU A 230 26.42 13.39 -4.92
CA LEU A 230 27.65 14.16 -4.69
C LEU A 230 27.47 15.54 -5.29
#